data_f0d7246657bc0af73a38cf3748aed872
#
_entry.id   f0d7246657bc0af73a38cf3748aed872
#
_cell.length_a   1.000
_cell.length_b   1.000
_cell.length_c   1.000
_cell.angle_alpha   90.00
_cell.angle_beta   90.00
_cell.angle_gamma   90.00
#
_symmetry.space_group_name_H-M   'P 1'
#
loop_
_entity.id
_entity.type
_entity.pdbx_description
1 polymer ?
#
loop_
_entity_poly.entity_id
_entity_poly.type
_entity_poly.pdbx_seq_one_letter_code
_entity_poly.pdbx_strand_id
1 'polypeptide(L)'
;MIASYTLLPQDRRERIIFKENFELLEKAIKDGRKVYFVTTNKDAPHIASPYSICNSKEELFNYLLADYNSLPFSFRIGRIRKITILNEPSEILPRNEEIFNKMEEQGPQYSYETKKASRQIKVYLTDRGKQMFKSIYLHRPKCSKVDGDFYYFDCSSQQAYQYFSRFGRNAIIVEPNDLTADMHKYFAMANKAYSKYVKNGSLPQDK
;
A
#
# COMPACT_ATOMS: atom_id res chain seq x y z
N MET A 1 -9.75 4.48 -32.35
CA MET A 1 -8.73 3.84 -31.48
C MET A 1 -8.79 4.28 -30.01
N ILE A 2 -9.26 5.48 -29.65
CA ILE A 2 -9.34 5.97 -28.25
C ILE A 2 -10.47 5.30 -27.44
N ALA A 3 -11.60 4.98 -28.06
CA ALA A 3 -12.76 4.40 -27.37
C ALA A 3 -12.52 2.98 -26.82
N SER A 4 -11.68 2.16 -27.45
CA SER A 4 -11.35 0.81 -26.97
C SER A 4 -10.41 0.82 -25.76
N TYR A 5 -9.66 1.89 -25.57
CA TYR A 5 -8.69 2.04 -24.47
C TYR A 5 -9.35 2.23 -23.11
N THR A 6 -10.50 2.93 -23.09
CA THR A 6 -11.25 3.20 -21.86
C THR A 6 -11.97 1.99 -21.30
N LEU A 7 -12.14 0.93 -22.10
CA LEU A 7 -12.81 -0.32 -21.70
C LEU A 7 -11.85 -1.32 -21.02
N LEU A 8 -10.53 -1.10 -21.10
CA LEU A 8 -9.57 -1.99 -20.44
C LEU A 8 -9.48 -1.71 -18.95
N PRO A 9 -9.30 -2.75 -18.11
CA PRO A 9 -8.95 -2.59 -16.70
C PRO A 9 -7.70 -1.71 -16.51
N GLN A 10 -7.63 -0.98 -15.40
CA GLN A 10 -6.56 0.00 -15.14
C GLN A 10 -5.17 -0.61 -15.20
N ASP A 11 -4.98 -1.81 -14.67
CA ASP A 11 -3.71 -2.55 -14.69
C ASP A 11 -3.24 -2.87 -16.12
N ARG A 12 -4.15 -3.25 -17.01
CA ARG A 12 -3.85 -3.50 -18.42
C ARG A 12 -3.54 -2.20 -19.16
N ARG A 13 -4.28 -1.12 -18.89
CA ARG A 13 -3.95 0.20 -19.44
C ARG A 13 -2.56 0.66 -19.04
N GLU A 14 -2.21 0.47 -17.77
CA GLU A 14 -0.90 0.83 -17.22
C GLU A 14 0.23 0.06 -17.93
N ARG A 15 0.05 -1.24 -18.22
CA ARG A 15 1.02 -2.03 -19.00
C ARG A 15 1.24 -1.51 -20.42
N ILE A 16 0.23 -0.96 -21.06
CA ILE A 16 0.34 -0.39 -22.41
C ILE A 16 1.02 0.98 -22.36
N ILE A 17 0.60 1.84 -21.43
CA ILE A 17 1.12 3.21 -21.29
C ILE A 17 2.60 3.21 -20.89
N PHE A 18 3.00 2.30 -19.99
CA PHE A 18 4.36 2.21 -19.46
C PHE A 18 5.09 0.96 -19.98
N LYS A 19 4.81 0.54 -21.22
CA LYS A 19 5.34 -0.68 -21.82
C LYS A 19 6.86 -0.82 -21.64
N GLU A 20 7.61 0.23 -21.95
CA GLU A 20 9.07 0.24 -21.83
C GLU A 20 9.53 -0.02 -20.36
N ASN A 21 8.84 0.55 -19.38
CA ASN A 21 9.16 0.31 -17.98
C ASN A 21 8.97 -1.18 -17.62
N PHE A 22 7.87 -1.80 -18.09
CA PHE A 22 7.63 -3.22 -17.85
C PHE A 22 8.70 -4.09 -18.50
N GLU A 23 9.03 -3.85 -19.76
CA GLU A 23 10.04 -4.61 -20.50
C GLU A 23 11.42 -4.53 -19.82
N LEU A 24 11.83 -3.33 -19.38
CA LEU A 24 13.10 -3.14 -18.67
C LEU A 24 13.11 -3.83 -17.30
N LEU A 25 12.02 -3.73 -16.53
CA LEU A 25 11.93 -4.36 -15.22
C LEU A 25 11.86 -5.88 -15.32
N GLU A 26 11.05 -6.42 -16.24
CA GLU A 26 10.97 -7.87 -16.51
C GLU A 26 12.32 -8.43 -16.96
N LYS A 27 13.04 -7.69 -17.80
CA LYS A 27 14.41 -8.04 -18.19
C LYS A 27 15.36 -8.04 -17.01
N ALA A 28 15.35 -6.99 -16.18
CA ALA A 28 16.22 -6.91 -15.00
C ALA A 28 15.98 -8.04 -14.01
N ILE A 29 14.71 -8.42 -13.77
CA ILE A 29 14.32 -9.55 -12.93
C ILE A 29 14.87 -10.86 -13.53
N LYS A 30 14.64 -11.10 -14.82
CA LYS A 30 15.11 -12.29 -15.52
C LYS A 30 16.63 -12.43 -15.52
N ASP A 31 17.34 -11.30 -15.71
CA ASP A 31 18.80 -11.28 -15.79
C ASP A 31 19.46 -11.23 -14.40
N GLY A 32 18.67 -11.16 -13.32
CA GLY A 32 19.18 -11.04 -11.94
C GLY A 32 20.02 -9.79 -11.72
N ARG A 33 19.59 -8.63 -12.22
CA ARG A 33 20.33 -7.36 -12.17
C ARG A 33 19.61 -6.31 -11.35
N LYS A 34 20.39 -5.49 -10.63
CA LYS A 34 19.86 -4.29 -9.98
C LYS A 34 19.36 -3.27 -11.00
N VAL A 35 18.43 -2.44 -10.57
CA VAL A 35 17.88 -1.34 -11.37
C VAL A 35 18.11 -0.01 -10.65
N TYR A 36 18.47 0.99 -11.43
CA TYR A 36 18.43 2.40 -11.04
C TYR A 36 17.17 3.02 -11.61
N PHE A 37 16.43 3.81 -10.82
CA PHE A 37 15.29 4.57 -11.30
C PHE A 37 15.00 5.78 -10.40
N VAL A 38 14.17 6.69 -10.91
CA VAL A 38 13.64 7.86 -10.19
C VAL A 38 12.12 7.74 -10.14
N THR A 39 11.49 8.19 -9.07
CA THR A 39 10.02 8.25 -8.97
C THR A 39 9.50 9.67 -9.08
N THR A 40 8.26 9.83 -9.57
CA THR A 40 7.61 11.14 -9.76
C THR A 40 7.38 11.92 -8.46
N ASN A 41 7.39 11.26 -7.32
CA ASN A 41 7.10 11.89 -6.02
C ASN A 41 8.34 12.39 -5.28
N LYS A 42 9.50 11.90 -5.65
CA LYS A 42 10.79 12.29 -5.07
C LYS A 42 11.82 12.22 -6.19
N ASP A 43 12.54 13.32 -6.42
CA ASP A 43 13.66 13.33 -7.39
C ASP A 43 14.87 12.52 -6.91
N ALA A 44 14.79 11.91 -5.73
CA ALA A 44 15.85 11.05 -5.21
C ALA A 44 15.93 9.75 -6.03
N PRO A 45 17.14 9.36 -6.47
CA PRO A 45 17.35 8.12 -7.18
C PRO A 45 17.20 6.91 -6.24
N HIS A 46 16.72 5.81 -6.81
CA HIS A 46 16.62 4.52 -6.15
C HIS A 46 17.51 3.52 -6.88
N ILE A 47 18.30 2.76 -6.13
CA ILE A 47 18.98 1.55 -6.62
C ILE A 47 18.37 0.39 -5.85
N ALA A 48 17.74 -0.53 -6.54
CA ALA A 48 17.01 -1.63 -5.93
C ALA A 48 17.28 -2.96 -6.63
N SER A 49 17.16 -4.05 -5.89
CA SER A 49 17.17 -5.42 -6.39
C SER A 49 15.73 -5.82 -6.70
N PRO A 50 15.34 -5.89 -7.99
CA PRO A 50 13.97 -6.23 -8.36
C PRO A 50 13.68 -7.70 -8.06
N TYR A 51 12.51 -7.97 -7.47
CA TYR A 51 12.04 -9.32 -7.14
C TYR A 51 10.97 -9.78 -8.13
N SER A 52 9.85 -9.09 -8.17
CA SER A 52 8.74 -9.42 -9.07
C SER A 52 7.86 -8.21 -9.40
N ILE A 53 6.97 -8.39 -10.38
CA ILE A 53 5.92 -7.41 -10.70
C ILE A 53 4.60 -7.97 -10.17
N CYS A 54 4.02 -7.28 -9.20
CA CYS A 54 2.77 -7.63 -8.54
C CYS A 54 1.64 -6.69 -8.96
N ASN A 55 0.45 -7.25 -9.20
CA ASN A 55 -0.76 -6.48 -9.47
C ASN A 55 -1.56 -6.30 -8.17
N SER A 56 -1.92 -5.07 -7.84
CA SER A 56 -2.89 -4.82 -6.78
C SER A 56 -4.30 -5.02 -7.28
N LYS A 57 -4.95 -6.09 -6.87
CA LYS A 57 -6.35 -6.38 -7.21
C LYS A 57 -7.31 -5.31 -6.69
N GLU A 58 -6.96 -4.66 -5.59
CA GLU A 58 -7.78 -3.65 -4.94
C GLU A 58 -7.63 -2.27 -5.59
N GLU A 59 -6.41 -1.91 -6.00
CA GLU A 59 -6.12 -0.60 -6.58
C GLU A 59 -6.06 -0.61 -8.11
N LEU A 60 -6.00 -1.81 -8.71
CA LEU A 60 -5.86 -2.01 -10.15
C LEU A 60 -4.59 -1.36 -10.74
N PHE A 61 -3.51 -1.27 -9.95
CA PHE A 61 -2.21 -0.80 -10.38
C PHE A 61 -1.16 -1.91 -10.32
N ASN A 62 -0.08 -1.74 -11.07
CA ASN A 62 1.06 -2.63 -11.06
C ASN A 62 2.20 -2.05 -10.22
N TYR A 63 2.87 -2.91 -9.46
CA TYR A 63 3.94 -2.57 -8.56
C TYR A 63 5.16 -3.44 -8.82
N LEU A 64 6.34 -2.82 -8.81
CA LEU A 64 7.61 -3.51 -8.68
C LEU A 64 7.80 -3.83 -7.19
N LEU A 65 7.93 -5.10 -6.85
CA LEU A 65 8.45 -5.54 -5.55
C LEU A 65 9.96 -5.61 -5.65
N ALA A 66 10.67 -4.99 -4.74
CA ALA A 66 12.13 -4.91 -4.78
C ALA A 66 12.73 -4.77 -3.38
N ASP A 67 13.90 -5.35 -3.20
CA ASP A 67 14.75 -5.06 -2.04
C ASP A 67 15.41 -3.69 -2.25
N TYR A 68 15.13 -2.76 -1.34
CA TYR A 68 15.69 -1.43 -1.36
C TYR A 68 16.24 -1.09 0.02
N ASN A 69 17.55 -0.81 0.11
CA ASN A 69 18.24 -0.61 1.38
C ASN A 69 18.04 -1.77 2.37
N SER A 70 18.09 -3.00 1.89
CA SER A 70 17.91 -4.22 2.69
C SER A 70 16.49 -4.39 3.29
N LEU A 71 15.52 -3.66 2.78
CA LEU A 71 14.11 -3.74 3.18
C LEU A 71 13.22 -4.04 1.97
N PRO A 72 12.11 -4.77 2.16
CA PRO A 72 11.15 -5.02 1.09
C PRO A 72 10.31 -3.77 0.83
N PHE A 73 10.27 -3.36 -0.44
CA PHE A 73 9.49 -2.21 -0.90
C PHE A 73 8.61 -2.56 -2.08
N SER A 74 7.52 -1.82 -2.24
CA SER A 74 6.70 -1.81 -3.44
C SER A 74 6.71 -0.43 -4.09
N PHE A 75 7.06 -0.39 -5.38
CA PHE A 75 7.10 0.84 -6.18
C PHE A 75 6.05 0.77 -7.27
N ARG A 76 5.10 1.70 -7.28
CA ARG A 76 4.10 1.77 -8.35
C ARG A 76 4.77 2.05 -9.70
N ILE A 77 4.63 1.14 -10.68
CA ILE A 77 5.33 1.21 -11.97
C ILE A 77 4.98 2.48 -12.73
N GLY A 78 3.73 2.92 -12.71
CA GLY A 78 3.31 4.17 -13.35
C GLY A 78 3.94 5.44 -12.77
N ARG A 79 4.66 5.35 -11.65
CA ARG A 79 5.43 6.46 -11.05
C ARG A 79 6.93 6.35 -11.27
N ILE A 80 7.39 5.27 -11.86
CA ILE A 80 8.83 5.06 -12.13
C ILE A 80 9.22 5.81 -13.41
N ARG A 81 10.36 6.48 -13.35
CA ARG A 81 10.98 7.22 -14.43
C ARG A 81 12.44 6.82 -14.58
N LYS A 82 12.99 6.95 -15.79
CA LYS A 82 14.43 6.79 -16.08
C LYS A 82 15.00 5.45 -15.56
N ILE A 83 14.43 4.33 -15.97
CA ILE A 83 14.94 3.02 -15.57
C ILE A 83 16.24 2.72 -16.31
N THR A 84 17.27 2.27 -15.57
CA THR A 84 18.53 1.75 -16.10
C THR A 84 18.85 0.43 -15.41
N ILE A 85 19.12 -0.62 -16.18
CA ILE A 85 19.59 -1.91 -15.66
C ILE A 85 21.07 -1.76 -15.37
N LEU A 86 21.48 -2.07 -14.15
CA LEU A 86 22.87 -1.99 -13.74
C LEU A 86 23.61 -3.31 -14.01
N ASN A 87 24.95 -3.23 -14.09
CA ASN A 87 25.77 -4.44 -14.21
C ASN A 87 25.94 -5.20 -12.89
N GLU A 88 25.44 -4.63 -11.79
CA GLU A 88 25.47 -5.25 -10.47
C GLU A 88 24.42 -6.37 -10.35
N PRO A 89 24.79 -7.52 -9.75
CA PRO A 89 23.83 -8.59 -9.49
C PRO A 89 22.74 -8.13 -8.52
N SER A 90 21.52 -8.59 -8.76
CA SER A 90 20.40 -8.43 -7.81
C SER A 90 20.64 -9.34 -6.60
N GLU A 91 20.45 -8.79 -5.41
CA GLU A 91 20.57 -9.52 -4.15
C GLU A 91 19.28 -9.36 -3.37
N ILE A 92 18.54 -10.45 -3.22
CA ILE A 92 17.33 -10.51 -2.41
C ILE A 92 17.69 -11.18 -1.08
N LEU A 93 17.44 -10.50 0.02
CA LEU A 93 17.66 -11.09 1.33
C LEU A 93 16.61 -12.17 1.61
N PRO A 94 17.00 -13.38 2.09
CA PRO A 94 16.06 -14.49 2.34
C PRO A 94 14.87 -14.10 3.23
N ARG A 95 15.09 -13.27 4.23
CA ARG A 95 14.02 -12.74 5.10
C ARG A 95 12.98 -11.89 4.35
N ASN A 96 13.37 -11.27 3.24
CA ASN A 96 12.49 -10.41 2.44
C ASN A 96 11.66 -11.22 1.43
N GLU A 97 12.11 -12.41 1.03
CA GLU A 97 11.35 -13.30 0.14
C GLU A 97 10.01 -13.70 0.75
N GLU A 98 9.99 -14.06 2.05
CA GLU A 98 8.73 -14.38 2.75
C GLU A 98 7.74 -13.20 2.73
N ILE A 99 8.28 -11.98 2.84
CA ILE A 99 7.47 -10.76 2.83
C ILE A 99 6.96 -10.47 1.42
N PHE A 100 7.78 -10.67 0.39
CA PHE A 100 7.35 -10.52 -1.00
C PHE A 100 6.26 -11.52 -1.36
N ASN A 101 6.36 -12.78 -0.92
CA ASN A 101 5.29 -13.76 -1.09
C ASN A 101 3.98 -13.30 -0.46
N LYS A 102 4.02 -12.74 0.75
CA LYS A 102 2.83 -12.13 1.39
C LYS A 102 2.30 -10.92 0.63
N MET A 103 3.18 -10.08 0.08
CA MET A 103 2.78 -8.95 -0.78
C MET A 103 2.09 -9.43 -2.07
N GLU A 104 2.52 -10.53 -2.66
CA GLU A 104 1.85 -11.13 -3.83
C GLU A 104 0.47 -11.70 -3.49
N GLU A 105 0.33 -12.33 -2.33
CA GLU A 105 -0.94 -12.93 -1.88
C GLU A 105 -1.96 -11.89 -1.41
N GLN A 106 -1.52 -10.92 -0.59
CA GLN A 106 -2.38 -9.99 0.14
C GLN A 106 -2.43 -8.59 -0.48
N GLY A 107 -1.52 -8.31 -1.41
CA GLY A 107 -1.40 -7.04 -2.11
C GLY A 107 -0.08 -6.32 -1.83
N PRO A 108 0.42 -5.56 -2.80
CA PRO A 108 1.71 -4.87 -2.73
C PRO A 108 1.77 -3.78 -1.63
N GLN A 109 0.65 -3.43 -1.02
CA GLN A 109 0.56 -2.52 0.13
C GLN A 109 0.72 -3.25 1.47
N TYR A 110 0.88 -4.57 1.47
CA TYR A 110 1.16 -5.31 2.69
C TYR A 110 2.39 -4.71 3.37
N SER A 111 2.17 -4.16 4.55
CA SER A 111 3.20 -3.46 5.30
C SER A 111 3.88 -4.45 6.25
N TYR A 112 5.19 -4.50 6.16
CA TYR A 112 6.00 -5.34 7.02
C TYR A 112 6.20 -4.69 8.39
N GLU A 113 5.83 -5.40 9.44
CA GLU A 113 6.10 -5.03 10.83
C GLU A 113 7.14 -5.99 11.43
N THR A 114 8.33 -5.48 11.74
CA THR A 114 9.45 -6.27 12.26
C THR A 114 9.18 -6.94 13.61
N LYS A 115 8.16 -6.53 14.34
CA LYS A 115 7.93 -6.94 15.73
C LYS A 115 6.59 -7.58 16.03
N LYS A 116 5.66 -7.63 15.08
CA LYS A 116 4.33 -8.21 15.32
C LYS A 116 3.96 -9.13 14.16
N ALA A 117 3.67 -10.38 14.50
CA ALA A 117 3.09 -11.33 13.54
C ALA A 117 1.83 -10.73 12.89
N SER A 118 1.58 -11.05 11.63
CA SER A 118 0.31 -10.75 10.97
C SER A 118 -0.84 -11.16 11.89
N ARG A 119 -1.63 -10.18 12.35
CA ARG A 119 -2.76 -10.42 13.24
C ARG A 119 -4.04 -10.24 12.44
N GLN A 120 -5.02 -11.08 12.71
CA GLN A 120 -6.35 -10.84 12.21
C GLN A 120 -6.91 -9.55 12.84
N ILE A 121 -7.27 -8.61 12.00
CA ILE A 121 -7.86 -7.33 12.41
C ILE A 121 -9.37 -7.45 12.31
N LYS A 122 -10.08 -7.20 13.41
CA LYS A 122 -11.55 -7.20 13.46
C LYS A 122 -12.06 -5.77 13.49
N VAL A 123 -12.93 -5.44 12.56
CA VAL A 123 -13.49 -4.09 12.38
C VAL A 123 -15.01 -4.15 12.35
N TYR A 124 -15.66 -3.36 13.19
CA TYR A 124 -17.10 -3.09 13.08
C TYR A 124 -17.32 -1.99 12.04
N LEU A 125 -18.26 -2.18 11.13
CA LEU A 125 -18.67 -1.20 10.13
C LEU A 125 -20.15 -0.84 10.29
N THR A 126 -20.46 0.46 10.39
CA THR A 126 -21.84 0.95 10.23
C THR A 126 -22.30 0.72 8.78
N ASP A 127 -23.61 0.87 8.48
CA ASP A 127 -24.10 0.78 7.10
C ASP A 127 -23.38 1.79 6.17
N ARG A 128 -23.11 2.99 6.67
CA ARG A 128 -22.29 3.97 5.95
C ARG A 128 -20.85 3.49 5.78
N GLY A 129 -20.27 2.88 6.81
CA GLY A 129 -18.94 2.26 6.75
C GLY A 129 -18.84 1.17 5.70
N LYS A 130 -19.88 0.32 5.57
CA LYS A 130 -19.95 -0.71 4.51
C LYS A 130 -20.00 -0.09 3.10
N GLN A 131 -20.72 1.01 2.92
CA GLN A 131 -20.72 1.76 1.65
C GLN A 131 -19.33 2.36 1.36
N MET A 132 -18.68 2.97 2.36
CA MET A 132 -17.32 3.49 2.24
C MET A 132 -16.34 2.38 1.90
N PHE A 133 -16.44 1.21 2.53
CA PHE A 133 -15.59 0.06 2.24
C PHE A 133 -15.70 -0.40 0.78
N LYS A 134 -16.90 -0.36 0.19
CA LYS A 134 -17.11 -0.68 -1.22
C LYS A 134 -16.52 0.38 -2.17
N SER A 135 -16.53 1.66 -1.78
CA SER A 135 -16.11 2.77 -2.65
C SER A 135 -14.65 3.17 -2.49
N ILE A 136 -14.07 3.05 -1.27
CA ILE A 136 -12.68 3.39 -1.01
C ILE A 136 -11.82 2.15 -1.24
N TYR A 137 -11.23 2.05 -2.43
CA TYR A 137 -10.39 0.89 -2.80
C TYR A 137 -8.90 1.13 -2.57
N LEU A 138 -8.44 2.38 -2.54
CA LEU A 138 -7.02 2.72 -2.37
C LEU A 138 -6.49 2.25 -1.00
N HIS A 139 -5.48 1.39 -1.00
CA HIS A 139 -4.89 0.72 0.18
C HIS A 139 -5.86 -0.19 0.95
N ARG A 140 -6.96 -0.61 0.33
CA ARG A 140 -7.93 -1.49 0.97
C ARG A 140 -7.29 -2.83 1.34
N PRO A 141 -7.35 -3.24 2.61
CA PRO A 141 -6.88 -4.56 3.00
C PRO A 141 -7.84 -5.64 2.50
N LYS A 142 -7.29 -6.83 2.24
CA LYS A 142 -8.08 -7.99 1.83
C LYS A 142 -8.97 -8.44 2.99
N CYS A 143 -10.29 -8.44 2.77
CA CYS A 143 -11.25 -8.99 3.72
C CYS A 143 -11.24 -10.52 3.63
N SER A 144 -10.98 -11.20 4.75
CA SER A 144 -10.95 -12.67 4.83
C SER A 144 -12.30 -13.27 5.24
N LYS A 145 -13.08 -12.54 6.07
CA LYS A 145 -14.37 -13.01 6.58
C LYS A 145 -15.28 -11.82 6.87
N VAL A 146 -16.58 -12.02 6.70
CA VAL A 146 -17.64 -11.09 7.14
C VAL A 146 -18.60 -11.87 8.05
N ASP A 147 -18.97 -11.25 9.20
CA ASP A 147 -19.91 -11.80 10.17
C ASP A 147 -20.81 -10.67 10.67
N GLY A 148 -21.96 -10.53 10.08
CA GLY A 148 -22.87 -9.40 10.31
C GLY A 148 -22.21 -8.07 9.96
N ASP A 149 -22.02 -7.23 10.99
CA ASP A 149 -21.38 -5.92 10.88
C ASP A 149 -19.86 -5.98 11.13
N PHE A 150 -19.33 -7.17 11.42
CA PHE A 150 -17.92 -7.38 11.68
C PHE A 150 -17.19 -7.91 10.46
N TYR A 151 -16.11 -7.25 10.11
CA TYR A 151 -15.23 -7.57 9.00
C TYR A 151 -13.86 -7.97 9.53
N TYR A 152 -13.26 -9.00 8.95
CA TYR A 152 -11.98 -9.55 9.37
C TYR A 152 -10.96 -9.41 8.26
N PHE A 153 -9.77 -8.93 8.61
CA PHE A 153 -8.72 -8.61 7.65
C PHE A 153 -7.41 -9.26 8.07
N ASP A 154 -6.75 -9.91 7.12
CA ASP A 154 -5.40 -10.45 7.29
C ASP A 154 -4.41 -9.43 6.72
N CYS A 155 -4.09 -8.40 7.51
CA CYS A 155 -3.21 -7.32 7.09
C CYS A 155 -2.38 -6.82 8.28
N SER A 156 -1.38 -5.97 8.01
CA SER A 156 -0.62 -5.34 9.08
C SER A 156 -1.45 -4.29 9.82
N SER A 157 -1.11 -4.04 11.10
CA SER A 157 -1.72 -2.96 11.88
C SER A 157 -1.55 -1.61 11.20
N GLN A 158 -0.40 -1.37 10.56
CA GLN A 158 -0.13 -0.15 9.82
C GLN A 158 -1.08 0.03 8.62
N GLN A 159 -1.32 -1.03 7.84
CA GLN A 159 -2.25 -0.98 6.72
C GLN A 159 -3.68 -0.73 7.20
N ALA A 160 -4.13 -1.43 8.23
CA ALA A 160 -5.45 -1.22 8.82
C ALA A 160 -5.61 0.21 9.36
N TYR A 161 -4.61 0.71 10.09
CA TYR A 161 -4.60 2.07 10.62
C TYR A 161 -4.75 3.11 9.51
N GLN A 162 -3.93 3.05 8.46
CA GLN A 162 -3.97 3.98 7.34
C GLN A 162 -5.28 3.90 6.54
N TYR A 163 -5.85 2.71 6.43
CA TYR A 163 -7.09 2.53 5.70
C TYR A 163 -8.30 3.01 6.48
N PHE A 164 -8.48 2.56 7.72
CA PHE A 164 -9.69 2.83 8.52
C PHE A 164 -9.70 4.20 9.18
N SER A 165 -8.57 4.89 9.32
CA SER A 165 -8.54 6.29 9.78
C SER A 165 -9.41 7.23 8.91
N ARG A 166 -9.64 6.88 7.65
CA ARG A 166 -10.48 7.62 6.71
C ARG A 166 -11.99 7.48 6.95
N PHE A 167 -12.40 6.51 7.76
CA PHE A 167 -13.81 6.17 7.98
C PHE A 167 -14.45 6.99 9.12
N GLY A 168 -13.65 7.66 9.95
CA GLY A 168 -14.15 8.37 11.13
C GLY A 168 -14.98 7.44 12.02
N ARG A 169 -16.16 7.88 12.43
CA ARG A 169 -17.08 7.11 13.29
C ARG A 169 -17.72 5.88 12.61
N ASN A 170 -17.51 5.69 11.31
CA ASN A 170 -18.19 4.64 10.55
C ASN A 170 -17.43 3.30 10.51
N ALA A 171 -16.19 3.28 11.08
CA ALA A 171 -15.43 2.05 11.31
C ALA A 171 -14.81 2.10 12.70
N ILE A 172 -14.93 0.99 13.43
CA ILE A 172 -14.28 0.84 14.75
C ILE A 172 -13.44 -0.42 14.69
N ILE A 173 -12.13 -0.28 14.83
CA ILE A 173 -11.25 -1.43 15.01
C ILE A 173 -11.49 -1.98 16.41
N VAL A 174 -11.98 -3.21 16.48
CA VAL A 174 -12.33 -3.89 17.73
C VAL A 174 -11.15 -4.70 18.25
N GLU A 175 -10.42 -5.33 17.34
CA GLU A 175 -9.23 -6.13 17.63
C GLU A 175 -8.14 -5.83 16.59
N PRO A 176 -6.87 -5.81 17.00
CA PRO A 176 -6.34 -5.99 18.36
C PRO A 176 -6.44 -4.70 19.20
N ASN A 177 -6.45 -4.84 20.53
CA ASN A 177 -6.63 -3.73 21.48
C ASN A 177 -5.60 -2.61 21.34
N ASP A 178 -4.35 -2.94 21.03
CA ASP A 178 -3.28 -1.95 20.84
C ASP A 178 -3.59 -1.04 19.64
N LEU A 179 -4.06 -1.60 18.54
CA LEU A 179 -4.48 -0.82 17.36
C LEU A 179 -5.75 0.00 17.64
N THR A 180 -6.68 -0.54 18.42
CA THR A 180 -7.87 0.20 18.90
C THR A 180 -7.46 1.43 19.70
N ALA A 181 -6.49 1.29 20.60
CA ALA A 181 -5.95 2.39 21.38
C ALA A 181 -5.25 3.45 20.51
N ASP A 182 -4.47 3.03 19.49
CA ASP A 182 -3.81 3.94 18.55
C ASP A 182 -4.84 4.74 17.73
N MET A 183 -5.91 4.09 17.26
CA MET A 183 -7.00 4.78 16.57
C MET A 183 -7.74 5.77 17.47
N HIS A 184 -8.00 5.40 18.72
CA HIS A 184 -8.60 6.30 19.70
C HIS A 184 -7.72 7.55 19.91
N LYS A 185 -6.41 7.36 20.09
CA LYS A 185 -5.45 8.45 20.22
C LYS A 185 -5.44 9.37 19.00
N TYR A 186 -5.45 8.80 17.80
CA TYR A 186 -5.50 9.55 16.55
C TYR A 186 -6.73 10.47 16.47
N PHE A 187 -7.92 9.92 16.72
CA PHE A 187 -9.16 10.72 16.67
C PHE A 187 -9.27 11.72 17.81
N ALA A 188 -8.76 11.40 18.99
CA ALA A 188 -8.69 12.35 20.11
C ALA A 188 -7.79 13.55 19.78
N MET A 189 -6.64 13.33 19.15
CA MET A 189 -5.74 14.38 18.67
C MET A 189 -6.41 15.25 17.60
N ALA A 190 -7.08 14.63 16.63
CA ALA A 190 -7.82 15.35 15.60
C ALA A 190 -8.93 16.21 16.22
N ASN A 191 -9.73 15.65 17.13
CA ASN A 191 -10.79 16.40 17.84
C ASN A 191 -10.22 17.57 18.65
N LYS A 192 -9.10 17.39 19.32
CA LYS A 192 -8.42 18.47 20.06
C LYS A 192 -7.98 19.60 19.14
N ALA A 193 -7.44 19.28 17.95
CA ALA A 193 -7.02 20.28 16.96
C ALA A 193 -8.21 21.11 16.46
N TYR A 194 -9.31 20.46 16.07
CA TYR A 194 -10.54 21.14 15.64
C TYR A 194 -11.15 21.99 16.77
N SER A 195 -11.22 21.45 17.98
CA SER A 195 -11.75 22.17 19.15
C SER A 195 -10.95 23.43 19.47
N LYS A 196 -9.62 23.37 19.31
CA LYS A 196 -8.74 24.55 19.48
C LYS A 196 -9.00 25.61 18.40
N TYR A 197 -9.11 25.17 17.15
CA TYR A 197 -9.40 26.07 16.04
C TYR A 197 -10.76 26.75 16.19
N VAL A 198 -11.81 26.01 16.52
CA VAL A 198 -13.15 26.56 16.72
C VAL A 198 -13.20 27.57 17.86
N LYS A 199 -12.40 27.35 18.94
CA LYS A 199 -12.39 28.28 20.10
C LYS A 199 -11.63 29.57 19.85
N ASN A 200 -10.51 29.55 19.13
CA ASN A 200 -9.58 30.68 19.06
C ASN A 200 -8.87 30.86 17.71
N GLY A 201 -9.28 30.14 16.67
CA GLY A 201 -8.68 30.21 15.32
C GLY A 201 -7.25 29.68 15.22
N SER A 202 -6.72 29.04 16.27
CA SER A 202 -5.34 28.53 16.25
C SER A 202 -5.19 27.29 15.40
N LEU A 203 -4.28 27.31 14.43
CA LEU A 203 -3.92 26.15 13.62
C LEU A 203 -2.90 25.26 14.35
N PRO A 204 -2.89 23.93 14.05
CA PRO A 204 -1.83 23.05 14.50
C PRO A 204 -0.47 23.55 13.98
N GLN A 205 0.54 23.55 14.83
CA GLN A 205 1.92 23.80 14.40
C GLN A 205 2.61 22.44 14.30
N ASP A 206 3.27 22.18 13.17
CA ASP A 206 4.16 21.02 13.01
C ASP A 206 5.33 21.19 13.98
N LYS A 207 5.55 20.18 14.83
CA LYS A 207 6.72 20.08 15.70
C LYS A 207 7.72 19.12 15.07
#